data_67ece43cc287f21893ae01f58b3559d0
#
_entry.id   67ece43cc287f21893ae01f58b3559d0
#
_cell.length_a   1.000
_cell.length_b   1.000
_cell.length_c   1.000
_cell.angle_alpha   90.00
_cell.angle_beta   90.00
_cell.angle_gamma   90.00
#
_symmetry.space_group_name_H-M   'P 1'
#
loop_
_entity.id
_entity.type
_entity.pdbx_description
1 polymer ?
#
loop_
_entity_poly.entity_id
_entity_poly.type
_entity_poly.pdbx_seq_one_letter_code
_entity_poly.pdbx_strand_id
1 'polypeptide(L)'
;MLELVFVIVVIGILAAAIIPRFDRDTLYEASEQLLSHIKYTQHLAMVDNVYDDTNQNWFQNRWGISMSEDDYNYSIAGSGQVAVDPTTGDAINGTGDYNLNDKYNVKIDVAGATGTYNLVFDHLGRPYNGVGTTAVNSLLQNDLVITLTAKNGENVSITVQPETGYTSLGDFVSP
;
A
#
# COMPACT_ATOMS: atom_id res chain seq x y z
N MET A 1 15.05 -37.24 33.36
CA MET A 1 16.05 -36.28 32.82
C MET A 1 16.15 -36.37 31.32
N LEU A 2 16.24 -37.57 30.71
CA LEU A 2 16.36 -37.79 29.27
C LEU A 2 15.07 -37.32 28.51
N GLU A 3 13.93 -37.51 29.10
CA GLU A 3 12.62 -37.10 28.60
C GLU A 3 12.50 -35.56 28.42
N LEU A 4 13.03 -34.80 29.38
CA LEU A 4 13.00 -33.33 29.35
C LEU A 4 13.91 -32.79 28.23
N VAL A 5 15.09 -33.41 28.02
CA VAL A 5 15.99 -33.04 26.92
C VAL A 5 15.36 -33.31 25.57
N PHE A 6 14.68 -34.45 25.41
CA PHE A 6 13.95 -34.77 24.16
C PHE A 6 12.85 -33.75 23.84
N VAL A 7 12.06 -33.35 24.83
CA VAL A 7 11.02 -32.36 24.69
C VAL A 7 11.59 -31.01 24.25
N ILE A 8 12.68 -30.53 24.87
CA ILE A 8 13.29 -29.25 24.48
C ILE A 8 13.83 -29.28 23.05
N VAL A 9 14.45 -30.41 22.64
CA VAL A 9 14.95 -30.57 21.26
C VAL A 9 13.80 -30.53 20.25
N VAL A 10 12.70 -31.25 20.51
CA VAL A 10 11.53 -31.25 19.63
C VAL A 10 10.89 -29.87 19.53
N ILE A 11 10.72 -29.16 20.65
CA ILE A 11 10.19 -27.78 20.66
C ILE A 11 11.14 -26.85 19.89
N GLY A 12 12.45 -26.99 20.03
CA GLY A 12 13.42 -26.18 19.29
C GLY A 12 13.34 -26.35 17.77
N ILE A 13 13.18 -27.60 17.31
CA ILE A 13 13.02 -27.90 15.88
C ILE A 13 11.70 -27.36 15.35
N LEU A 14 10.61 -27.52 16.09
CA LEU A 14 9.29 -27.01 15.73
C LEU A 14 9.28 -25.48 15.67
N ALA A 15 9.89 -24.80 16.66
CA ALA A 15 10.00 -23.35 16.68
C ALA A 15 10.76 -22.82 15.46
N ALA A 16 11.88 -23.46 15.09
CA ALA A 16 12.67 -23.06 13.92
C ALA A 16 11.91 -23.23 12.59
N ALA A 17 10.99 -24.18 12.50
CA ALA A 17 10.18 -24.42 11.30
C ALA A 17 8.96 -23.46 11.18
N ILE A 18 8.50 -22.90 12.30
CA ILE A 18 7.29 -22.07 12.35
C ILE A 18 7.61 -20.61 12.07
N ILE A 19 8.72 -20.08 12.59
CA ILE A 19 9.10 -18.65 12.47
C ILE A 19 9.06 -18.13 11.02
N PRO A 20 9.65 -18.81 10.01
CA PRO A 20 9.63 -18.32 8.62
C PRO A 20 8.22 -18.22 8.00
N ARG A 21 7.26 -18.98 8.50
CA ARG A 21 5.88 -18.98 7.99
C ARG A 21 5.11 -17.75 8.44
N PHE A 22 5.33 -17.28 9.67
CA PHE A 22 4.68 -16.07 10.17
C PHE A 22 5.08 -14.82 9.37
N ASP A 23 6.35 -14.67 9.00
CA ASP A 23 6.82 -13.51 8.21
C ASP A 23 6.18 -13.48 6.81
N ARG A 24 5.98 -14.63 6.20
CA ARG A 24 5.32 -14.74 4.89
C ARG A 24 3.84 -14.41 4.96
N ASP A 25 3.15 -14.86 6.00
CA ASP A 25 1.73 -14.59 6.20
C ASP A 25 1.51 -13.09 6.42
N THR A 26 2.39 -12.42 7.19
CA THR A 26 2.29 -10.97 7.42
C THR A 26 2.59 -10.13 6.17
N LEU A 27 3.54 -10.55 5.32
CA LEU A 27 3.81 -9.90 4.05
C LEU A 27 2.61 -10.02 3.09
N TYR A 28 1.98 -11.21 3.04
CA TYR A 28 0.78 -11.43 2.24
C TYR A 28 -0.37 -10.53 2.72
N GLU A 29 -0.65 -10.49 4.02
CA GLU A 29 -1.70 -9.65 4.60
C GLU A 29 -1.45 -8.15 4.33
N ALA A 30 -0.21 -7.68 4.50
CA ALA A 30 0.17 -6.30 4.21
C ALA A 30 -0.04 -5.95 2.73
N SER A 31 0.34 -6.87 1.82
CA SER A 31 0.21 -6.67 0.38
C SER A 31 -1.24 -6.63 -0.08
N GLU A 32 -2.09 -7.52 0.42
CA GLU A 32 -3.52 -7.54 0.12
C GLU A 32 -4.24 -6.31 0.69
N GLN A 33 -3.86 -5.88 1.91
CA GLN A 33 -4.41 -4.66 2.50
C GLN A 33 -4.08 -3.44 1.63
N LEU A 34 -2.80 -3.23 1.26
CA LEU A 34 -2.39 -2.10 0.43
C LEU A 34 -3.01 -2.17 -0.97
N LEU A 35 -3.02 -3.35 -1.60
CA LEU A 35 -3.67 -3.58 -2.90
C LEU A 35 -5.15 -3.19 -2.88
N SER A 36 -5.87 -3.65 -1.85
CA SER A 36 -7.28 -3.34 -1.64
C SER A 36 -7.51 -1.83 -1.48
N HIS A 37 -6.66 -1.16 -0.73
CA HIS A 37 -6.75 0.26 -0.48
C HIS A 37 -6.38 1.13 -1.69
N ILE A 38 -5.46 0.69 -2.55
CA ILE A 38 -5.20 1.35 -3.84
C ILE A 38 -6.46 1.25 -4.73
N LYS A 39 -7.06 0.06 -4.84
CA LYS A 39 -8.31 -0.14 -5.60
C LYS A 39 -9.48 0.66 -5.00
N TYR A 40 -9.56 0.73 -3.68
CA TYR A 40 -10.57 1.54 -2.99
C TYR A 40 -10.38 3.03 -3.29
N THR A 41 -9.14 3.53 -3.29
CA THR A 41 -8.84 4.92 -3.67
C THR A 41 -9.28 5.23 -5.11
N GLN A 42 -8.98 4.33 -6.04
CA GLN A 42 -9.44 4.43 -7.43
C GLN A 42 -10.97 4.46 -7.51
N HIS A 43 -11.65 3.58 -6.76
CA HIS A 43 -13.11 3.54 -6.72
C HIS A 43 -13.70 4.85 -6.16
N LEU A 44 -13.14 5.40 -5.08
CA LEU A 44 -13.57 6.69 -4.53
C LEU A 44 -13.45 7.80 -5.58
N ALA A 45 -12.34 7.85 -6.32
CA ALA A 45 -12.14 8.84 -7.38
C ALA A 45 -13.15 8.72 -8.53
N MET A 46 -13.60 7.52 -8.84
CA MET A 46 -14.60 7.27 -9.90
C MET A 46 -16.02 7.60 -9.47
N VAL A 47 -16.34 7.46 -8.19
CA VAL A 47 -17.69 7.69 -7.63
C VAL A 47 -17.87 9.16 -7.22
N ASP A 48 -16.84 9.79 -6.67
CA ASP A 48 -16.87 11.16 -6.19
C ASP A 48 -16.30 12.12 -7.24
N ASN A 49 -17.18 12.77 -7.98
CA ASN A 49 -16.79 13.75 -8.98
C ASN A 49 -16.45 15.10 -8.31
N VAL A 50 -15.19 15.33 -8.06
CA VAL A 50 -14.65 16.55 -7.44
C VAL A 50 -14.49 17.73 -8.44
N TYR A 51 -14.95 17.58 -9.69
CA TYR A 51 -14.86 18.67 -10.69
C TYR A 51 -15.74 19.85 -10.28
N ASP A 52 -15.14 21.03 -10.23
CA ASP A 52 -15.80 22.30 -9.92
C ASP A 52 -15.28 23.36 -10.90
N ASP A 53 -16.12 23.83 -11.80
CA ASP A 53 -15.79 24.82 -12.82
C ASP A 53 -15.55 26.23 -12.25
N THR A 54 -16.01 26.47 -11.02
CA THR A 54 -15.80 27.74 -10.30
C THR A 54 -14.48 27.76 -9.52
N ASN A 55 -13.89 26.60 -9.24
CA ASN A 55 -12.64 26.44 -8.50
C ASN A 55 -11.51 26.00 -9.44
N GLN A 56 -10.61 26.91 -9.78
CA GLN A 56 -9.45 26.58 -10.64
C GLN A 56 -8.53 25.51 -10.06
N ASN A 57 -8.61 25.22 -8.76
CA ASN A 57 -7.78 24.24 -8.05
C ASN A 57 -8.57 22.97 -7.67
N TRP A 58 -9.74 22.73 -8.29
CA TRP A 58 -10.58 21.55 -8.01
C TRP A 58 -9.81 20.22 -8.02
N PHE A 59 -8.81 20.10 -8.88
CA PHE A 59 -7.99 18.90 -9.04
C PHE A 59 -7.15 18.55 -7.80
N GLN A 60 -6.94 19.49 -6.88
CA GLN A 60 -6.28 19.23 -5.61
C GLN A 60 -7.13 18.39 -4.65
N ASN A 61 -8.45 18.33 -4.90
CA ASN A 61 -9.40 17.56 -4.13
C ASN A 61 -9.58 16.12 -4.65
N ARG A 62 -8.86 15.71 -5.69
CA ARG A 62 -8.92 14.33 -6.19
C ARG A 62 -8.51 13.34 -5.13
N TRP A 63 -9.13 12.19 -5.15
CA TRP A 63 -8.78 11.08 -4.29
C TRP A 63 -7.40 10.52 -4.64
N GLY A 64 -6.57 10.35 -3.63
CA GLY A 64 -5.22 9.83 -3.76
C GLY A 64 -4.78 9.07 -2.54
N ILE A 65 -3.79 8.21 -2.74
CA ILE A 65 -3.06 7.49 -1.70
C ILE A 65 -1.65 8.06 -1.60
N SER A 66 -1.27 8.47 -0.41
CA SER A 66 0.07 8.94 -0.07
C SER A 66 0.80 7.83 0.65
N MET A 67 1.95 7.41 0.16
CA MET A 67 2.79 6.34 0.71
C MET A 67 4.13 6.92 1.14
N SER A 68 4.53 6.69 2.40
CA SER A 68 5.79 7.15 2.97
C SER A 68 6.78 5.99 3.07
N GLU A 69 7.95 6.16 2.45
CA GLU A 69 9.06 5.23 2.57
C GLU A 69 9.83 5.40 3.89
N ASP A 70 9.80 6.61 4.46
CA ASP A 70 10.50 6.91 5.71
C ASP A 70 9.77 6.32 6.92
N ASP A 71 8.43 6.46 6.93
CA ASP A 71 7.59 6.00 8.04
C ASP A 71 6.91 4.64 7.76
N TYR A 72 7.06 4.11 6.55
CA TYR A 72 6.44 2.85 6.07
C TYR A 72 4.93 2.81 6.27
N ASN A 73 4.27 3.95 6.07
CA ASN A 73 2.83 4.11 6.23
C ASN A 73 2.17 4.61 4.95
N TYR A 74 0.85 4.58 4.94
CA TYR A 74 0.07 5.18 3.87
C TYR A 74 -1.22 5.80 4.39
N SER A 75 -1.70 6.82 3.69
CA SER A 75 -2.97 7.49 3.97
C SER A 75 -3.76 7.71 2.69
N ILE A 76 -5.09 7.79 2.80
CA ILE A 76 -5.97 8.05 1.66
C ILE A 76 -6.78 9.30 1.96
N ALA A 77 -6.68 10.28 1.07
CA ALA A 77 -7.40 11.53 1.20
C ALA A 77 -7.91 12.03 -0.15
N GLY A 78 -9.01 12.79 -0.11
CA GLY A 78 -9.61 13.43 -1.27
C GLY A 78 -10.86 14.18 -0.86
N SER A 79 -11.37 15.07 -1.72
CA SER A 79 -12.58 15.87 -1.44
C SER A 79 -12.52 16.64 -0.10
N GLY A 80 -11.31 16.96 0.35
CA GLY A 80 -11.07 17.62 1.65
C GLY A 80 -11.25 16.72 2.87
N GLN A 81 -11.31 15.41 2.71
CA GLN A 81 -11.53 14.42 3.75
C GLN A 81 -10.49 13.31 3.70
N VAL A 82 -10.31 12.62 4.84
CA VAL A 82 -9.59 11.35 4.92
C VAL A 82 -10.58 10.22 4.68
N ALA A 83 -10.20 9.24 3.87
CA ALA A 83 -11.05 8.08 3.62
C ALA A 83 -11.23 7.23 4.88
N VAL A 84 -12.42 6.64 5.01
CA VAL A 84 -12.74 5.69 6.06
C VAL A 84 -12.67 4.28 5.48
N ASP A 85 -11.96 3.41 6.16
CA ASP A 85 -11.87 1.99 5.78
C ASP A 85 -13.25 1.33 5.89
N PRO A 86 -13.81 0.80 4.81
CA PRO A 86 -15.13 0.18 4.85
C PRO A 86 -15.19 -1.09 5.70
N THR A 87 -14.05 -1.67 6.05
CA THR A 87 -13.97 -2.92 6.84
C THR A 87 -13.94 -2.65 8.34
N THR A 88 -13.16 -1.66 8.77
CA THR A 88 -12.96 -1.35 10.19
C THR A 88 -13.77 -0.14 10.67
N GLY A 89 -14.08 0.79 9.78
CA GLY A 89 -14.69 2.08 10.11
C GLY A 89 -13.68 3.14 10.56
N ASP A 90 -12.38 2.85 10.52
CA ASP A 90 -11.33 3.76 10.94
C ASP A 90 -10.85 4.66 9.80
N ALA A 91 -10.32 5.83 10.14
CA ALA A 91 -9.74 6.73 9.15
C ALA A 91 -8.38 6.21 8.66
N ILE A 92 -8.19 6.11 7.33
CA ILE A 92 -6.94 5.69 6.69
C ILE A 92 -5.96 6.87 6.65
N ASN A 93 -5.35 7.17 7.79
CA ASN A 93 -4.58 8.39 8.02
C ASN A 93 -3.07 8.18 8.23
N GLY A 94 -2.57 6.97 7.96
CA GLY A 94 -1.15 6.62 8.11
C GLY A 94 -0.74 6.20 9.52
N THR A 95 -1.68 6.04 10.44
CA THR A 95 -1.40 5.58 11.82
C THR A 95 -2.05 4.22 12.10
N GLY A 96 -1.59 3.55 13.15
CA GLY A 96 -2.14 2.26 13.56
C GLY A 96 -2.04 1.20 12.46
N ASP A 97 -3.18 0.68 12.03
CA ASP A 97 -3.27 -0.39 11.03
C ASP A 97 -2.77 -0.01 9.63
N TYR A 98 -2.55 1.29 9.38
CA TYR A 98 -2.07 1.83 8.11
C TYR A 98 -0.57 2.18 8.13
N ASN A 99 0.12 1.87 9.24
CA ASN A 99 1.58 1.79 9.31
C ASN A 99 1.98 0.32 9.13
N LEU A 100 2.53 0.01 7.95
CA LEU A 100 2.87 -1.38 7.59
C LEU A 100 4.03 -1.94 8.42
N ASN A 101 4.95 -1.08 8.88
CA ASN A 101 6.03 -1.51 9.74
C ASN A 101 5.56 -1.84 11.15
N ASP A 102 4.68 -1.02 11.71
CA ASP A 102 4.18 -1.23 13.07
C ASP A 102 3.27 -2.46 13.15
N LYS A 103 2.41 -2.66 12.15
CA LYS A 103 1.43 -3.75 12.14
C LYS A 103 2.02 -5.07 11.66
N TYR A 104 2.78 -5.04 10.56
CA TYR A 104 3.23 -6.25 9.84
C TYR A 104 4.74 -6.43 9.81
N ASN A 105 5.52 -5.44 10.31
CA ASN A 105 6.98 -5.39 10.18
C ASN A 105 7.45 -5.45 8.72
N VAL A 106 6.72 -4.75 7.85
CA VAL A 106 6.92 -4.68 6.40
C VAL A 106 7.30 -3.27 6.00
N LYS A 107 8.32 -3.15 5.17
CA LYS A 107 8.75 -1.88 4.57
C LYS A 107 8.09 -1.68 3.23
N ILE A 108 7.80 -0.42 2.90
CA ILE A 108 7.29 0.00 1.59
C ILE A 108 8.38 0.78 0.87
N ASP A 109 8.54 0.50 -0.42
CA ASP A 109 9.42 1.20 -1.34
C ASP A 109 8.66 1.45 -2.65
N VAL A 110 8.74 2.66 -3.18
CA VAL A 110 8.05 3.04 -4.43
C VAL A 110 9.06 3.38 -5.49
N ALA A 111 9.10 2.63 -6.58
CA ALA A 111 10.10 2.77 -7.62
C ALA A 111 10.20 4.21 -8.17
N GLY A 112 11.38 4.80 -8.04
CA GLY A 112 11.67 6.15 -8.51
C GLY A 112 11.22 7.29 -7.59
N ALA A 113 10.73 6.97 -6.40
CA ALA A 113 10.43 7.95 -5.36
C ALA A 113 11.58 8.09 -4.36
N THR A 114 11.50 9.11 -3.54
CA THR A 114 12.29 9.31 -2.32
C THR A 114 11.40 10.01 -1.30
N GLY A 115 11.17 9.36 -0.16
CA GLY A 115 10.31 9.90 0.90
C GLY A 115 8.83 9.58 0.66
N THR A 116 8.00 10.58 0.41
CA THR A 116 6.55 10.38 0.22
C THR A 116 6.17 10.39 -1.25
N TYR A 117 5.52 9.33 -1.71
CA TYR A 117 4.92 9.23 -3.04
C TYR A 117 3.40 9.40 -2.98
N ASN A 118 2.87 10.19 -3.89
CA ASN A 118 1.42 10.43 -4.00
C ASN A 118 0.90 9.88 -5.33
N LEU A 119 0.04 8.89 -5.25
CA LEU A 119 -0.70 8.34 -6.39
C LEU A 119 -2.14 8.84 -6.33
N VAL A 120 -2.55 9.61 -7.32
CA VAL A 120 -3.88 10.25 -7.39
C VAL A 120 -4.64 9.70 -8.58
N PHE A 121 -5.95 9.52 -8.43
CA PHE A 121 -6.81 9.05 -9.51
C PHE A 121 -7.80 10.13 -9.97
N ASP A 122 -8.12 10.13 -11.25
CA ASP A 122 -9.20 10.95 -11.78
C ASP A 122 -10.56 10.20 -11.80
N HIS A 123 -11.61 10.87 -12.22
CA HIS A 123 -12.96 10.30 -12.31
C HIS A 123 -13.11 9.15 -13.33
N LEU A 124 -12.11 8.91 -14.17
CA LEU A 124 -12.05 7.75 -15.07
C LEU A 124 -11.17 6.62 -14.49
N GLY A 125 -10.63 6.81 -13.28
CA GLY A 125 -9.73 5.86 -12.64
C GLY A 125 -8.29 5.89 -13.16
N ARG A 126 -7.92 6.90 -13.95
CA ARG A 126 -6.56 7.01 -14.49
C ARG A 126 -5.59 7.52 -13.41
N PRO A 127 -4.40 6.91 -13.28
CA PRO A 127 -3.43 7.26 -12.24
C PRO A 127 -2.56 8.46 -12.65
N TYR A 128 -2.30 9.34 -11.70
CA TYR A 128 -1.45 10.51 -11.83
C TYR A 128 -0.36 10.50 -10.75
N ASN A 129 0.84 10.93 -11.10
CA ASN A 129 1.94 11.13 -10.18
C ASN A 129 1.84 12.52 -9.54
N GLY A 130 1.64 12.55 -8.22
CA GLY A 130 1.61 13.77 -7.43
C GLY A 130 0.23 14.38 -7.23
N VAL A 131 0.09 14.99 -6.05
CA VAL A 131 -1.11 15.75 -5.67
C VAL A 131 -1.09 17.10 -6.39
N GLY A 132 -2.25 17.53 -6.85
CA GLY A 132 -2.42 18.89 -7.32
C GLY A 132 -2.00 19.16 -8.76
N THR A 133 -1.94 18.13 -9.60
CA THR A 133 -1.63 18.31 -11.02
C THR A 133 -2.78 17.85 -11.92
N THR A 134 -3.08 18.65 -12.95
CA THR A 134 -3.98 18.27 -14.05
C THR A 134 -3.23 18.01 -15.34
N ALA A 135 -1.92 18.24 -15.32
CA ALA A 135 -1.11 18.18 -16.52
C ALA A 135 -1.05 16.75 -17.08
N VAL A 136 -1.19 16.63 -18.39
CA VAL A 136 -1.13 15.34 -19.09
C VAL A 136 0.22 14.64 -18.84
N ASN A 137 1.28 15.42 -18.63
CA ASN A 137 2.62 14.90 -18.32
C ASN A 137 2.75 14.33 -16.90
N SER A 138 1.79 14.55 -16.02
CA SER A 138 1.71 13.92 -14.70
C SER A 138 0.85 12.65 -14.68
N LEU A 139 0.13 12.36 -15.77
CA LEU A 139 -0.47 11.05 -15.98
C LEU A 139 0.64 10.00 -15.98
N LEU A 140 0.43 8.90 -15.28
CA LEU A 140 1.39 7.82 -15.21
C LEU A 140 1.69 7.29 -16.64
N GLN A 141 2.96 7.30 -17.04
CA GLN A 141 3.39 6.90 -18.40
C GLN A 141 3.94 5.47 -18.45
N ASN A 142 4.42 4.99 -17.32
CA ASN A 142 4.97 3.65 -17.15
C ASN A 142 4.34 2.99 -15.94
N ASP A 143 4.49 1.68 -15.83
CA ASP A 143 4.06 0.94 -14.66
C ASP A 143 4.71 1.53 -13.39
N LEU A 144 3.88 1.81 -12.39
CA LEU A 144 4.34 2.14 -11.06
C LEU A 144 4.49 0.84 -10.27
N VAL A 145 5.69 0.59 -9.78
CA VAL A 145 6.00 -0.60 -8.97
C VAL A 145 6.18 -0.17 -7.52
N ILE A 146 5.39 -0.77 -6.64
CA ILE A 146 5.46 -0.60 -5.19
C ILE A 146 5.94 -1.93 -4.62
N THR A 147 7.10 -1.93 -3.97
CA THR A 147 7.70 -3.13 -3.38
C THR A 147 7.47 -3.15 -1.88
N LEU A 148 6.92 -4.24 -1.40
CA LEU A 148 6.80 -4.53 0.03
C LEU A 148 7.85 -5.56 0.42
N THR A 149 8.63 -5.27 1.47
CA THR A 149 9.71 -6.13 1.93
C THR A 149 9.53 -6.48 3.40
N ALA A 150 9.43 -7.77 3.69
CA ALA A 150 9.38 -8.28 5.06
C ALA A 150 10.77 -8.29 5.71
N LYS A 151 10.82 -8.43 7.03
CA LYS A 151 12.06 -8.46 7.81
C LYS A 151 13.03 -9.56 7.40
N ASN A 152 12.54 -10.70 6.93
CA ASN A 152 13.35 -11.83 6.46
C ASN A 152 13.97 -11.58 5.07
N GLY A 153 13.66 -10.44 4.41
CA GLY A 153 14.13 -10.10 3.06
C GLY A 153 13.21 -10.59 1.94
N GLU A 154 12.17 -11.36 2.23
CA GLU A 154 11.14 -11.73 1.26
C GLU A 154 10.40 -10.48 0.79
N ASN A 155 10.10 -10.39 -0.48
CA ASN A 155 9.42 -9.22 -1.05
C ASN A 155 8.33 -9.60 -2.04
N VAL A 156 7.41 -8.66 -2.26
CA VAL A 156 6.36 -8.75 -3.26
C VAL A 156 6.12 -7.38 -3.87
N SER A 157 5.79 -7.34 -5.14
CA SER A 157 5.53 -6.10 -5.87
C SER A 157 4.05 -5.92 -6.16
N ILE A 158 3.55 -4.71 -5.96
CA ILE A 158 2.25 -4.26 -6.45
C ILE A 158 2.53 -3.37 -7.67
N THR A 159 1.91 -3.68 -8.80
CA THR A 159 2.07 -2.92 -10.04
C THR A 159 0.78 -2.18 -10.38
N VAL A 160 0.89 -0.86 -10.59
CA VAL A 160 -0.21 -0.02 -11.08
C VAL A 160 0.08 0.35 -12.54
N GLN A 161 -0.79 -0.08 -13.45
CA GLN A 161 -0.63 0.19 -14.87
C GLN A 161 -1.02 1.63 -15.24
N PRO A 162 -0.30 2.27 -16.17
CA PRO A 162 -0.66 3.58 -16.69
C PRO A 162 -2.02 3.53 -17.40
N GLU A 163 -2.61 4.70 -17.61
CA GLU A 163 -3.88 4.94 -18.32
C GLU A 163 -5.13 4.30 -17.67
N THR A 164 -5.05 3.03 -17.24
CA THR A 164 -6.19 2.29 -16.67
C THR A 164 -6.21 2.30 -15.14
N GLY A 165 -5.05 2.49 -14.50
CA GLY A 165 -4.90 2.31 -13.06
C GLY A 165 -5.13 0.87 -12.58
N TYR A 166 -5.12 -0.12 -13.50
CA TYR A 166 -5.23 -1.51 -13.12
C TYR A 166 -4.11 -1.90 -12.18
N THR A 167 -4.48 -2.47 -11.03
CA THR A 167 -3.54 -2.80 -9.96
C THR A 167 -3.51 -4.30 -9.74
N SER A 168 -2.31 -4.88 -9.79
CA SER A 168 -2.08 -6.32 -9.61
C SER A 168 -0.97 -6.61 -8.61
N LEU A 169 -1.07 -7.75 -7.94
CA LEU A 169 -0.03 -8.29 -7.08
C LEU A 169 0.88 -9.20 -7.92
N GLY A 170 2.19 -9.06 -7.75
CA GLY A 170 3.19 -9.95 -8.33
C GLY A 170 3.47 -11.19 -7.49
N ASP A 171 4.45 -11.98 -7.91
CA ASP A 171 4.88 -13.16 -7.17
C ASP A 171 5.73 -12.77 -5.95
N PHE A 172 5.67 -13.62 -4.92
CA PHE A 172 6.52 -13.50 -3.74
C PHE A 172 7.92 -14.01 -4.06
N VAL A 173 8.92 -13.18 -3.81
CA VAL A 173 10.33 -13.49 -4.07
C VAL A 173 11.06 -13.68 -2.75
N SER A 174 11.62 -14.86 -2.56
CA SER A 174 12.49 -15.16 -1.41
C SER A 174 13.87 -14.56 -1.64
N PRO A 175 14.59 -14.16 -0.57
CA PRO A 175 15.94 -13.60 -0.63
C PRO A 175 16.98 -14.58 -1.18
#